data_b1535cacf5424b7be0a5799d2206db36
#
_entry.id   b1535cacf5424b7be0a5799d2206db36
#
_cell.length_a   1.000
_cell.length_b   1.000
_cell.length_c   1.000
_cell.angle_alpha   90.00
_cell.angle_beta   90.00
_cell.angle_gamma   90.00
#
_symmetry.space_group_name_H-M   'P 1'
#
loop_
_entity.id
_entity.type
_entity.pdbx_description
1 polymer ?
#
loop_
_entity_poly.entity_id
_entity_poly.type
_entity_poly.pdbx_seq_one_letter_code
_entity_poly.pdbx_strand_id
1 'polypeptide(L)'
;MQDIMVYDEAHYFDVGTSETPDIELGGVITEMTESTNPKETEKQYIHQKSSITKTTGYANEFPITMDMVKGDKVFENFYKKFYERKTGNDLNIDHYIVNLWESETEANTYKARKITQTVSITECNGAAGEQKQITGSLKGGDFVYGTFNTSTKTFTPNV
;
A
#
# COMPACT_ATOMS: atom_id res chain seq x y z
N MET A 1 -19.24 17.83 9.65
CA MET A 1 -18.38 16.64 9.78
C MET A 1 -18.88 15.58 8.81
N GLN A 2 -17.97 14.89 8.17
CA GLN A 2 -18.27 13.81 7.23
C GLN A 2 -17.47 12.58 7.62
N ASP A 3 -18.12 11.45 7.69
CA ASP A 3 -17.45 10.19 7.99
C ASP A 3 -16.62 9.73 6.77
N ILE A 4 -15.37 9.34 7.01
CA ILE A 4 -14.52 8.77 5.98
C ILE A 4 -14.73 7.25 5.95
N MET A 5 -15.14 6.76 4.81
CA MET A 5 -15.44 5.34 4.61
C MET A 5 -14.25 4.65 3.93
N VAL A 6 -14.19 3.33 4.00
CA VAL A 6 -13.10 2.55 3.40
C VAL A 6 -12.98 2.83 1.89
N TYR A 7 -14.09 3.01 1.19
CA TYR A 7 -14.10 3.30 -0.24
C TYR A 7 -13.66 4.74 -0.60
N ASP A 8 -13.48 5.63 0.39
CA ASP A 8 -12.94 6.98 0.17
C ASP A 8 -11.42 6.99 0.02
N GLU A 9 -10.76 5.86 0.24
CA GLU A 9 -9.33 5.67 0.00
C GLU A 9 -9.15 4.63 -1.11
N ALA A 10 -8.45 5.02 -2.18
CA ALA A 10 -8.18 4.14 -3.30
C ALA A 10 -6.71 3.72 -3.29
N HIS A 11 -6.46 2.46 -3.62
CA HIS A 11 -5.12 1.89 -3.72
C HIS A 11 -4.83 1.51 -5.17
N TYR A 12 -3.79 2.11 -5.73
CA TYR A 12 -3.31 1.83 -7.09
C TYR A 12 -1.93 1.20 -7.01
N PHE A 13 -1.64 0.32 -7.96
CA PHE A 13 -0.35 -0.37 -8.03
C PHE A 13 0.20 -0.29 -9.45
N ASP A 14 1.51 -0.08 -9.55
CA ASP A 14 2.20 -0.17 -10.83
C ASP A 14 2.55 -1.63 -11.12
N VAL A 15 1.78 -2.26 -11.99
CA VAL A 15 1.96 -3.66 -12.39
C VAL A 15 2.71 -3.80 -13.71
N GLY A 16 3.19 -2.70 -14.26
CA GLY A 16 3.98 -2.66 -15.48
C GLY A 16 5.48 -2.87 -15.22
N THR A 17 6.26 -2.48 -16.20
CA THR A 17 7.73 -2.49 -16.13
C THR A 17 8.26 -1.07 -15.98
N SER A 18 9.56 -0.92 -15.73
CA SER A 18 10.21 0.40 -15.67
C SER A 18 10.11 1.17 -17.00
N GLU A 19 10.04 0.46 -18.12
CA GLU A 19 9.92 1.05 -19.45
C GLU A 19 8.47 1.34 -19.84
N THR A 20 7.53 0.53 -19.37
CA THR A 20 6.08 0.66 -19.63
C THR A 20 5.30 0.56 -18.36
N PRO A 21 5.19 1.67 -17.58
CA PRO A 21 4.38 1.69 -16.35
C PRO A 21 2.91 1.39 -16.66
N ASP A 22 2.27 0.63 -15.80
CA ASP A 22 0.85 0.29 -15.88
C ASP A 22 0.24 0.39 -14.48
N ILE A 23 -0.36 1.54 -14.17
CA ILE A 23 -0.93 1.82 -12.85
C ILE A 23 -2.39 1.38 -12.86
N GLU A 24 -2.72 0.40 -12.04
CA GLU A 24 -4.05 -0.20 -11.97
C GLU A 24 -4.63 -0.14 -10.55
N LEU A 25 -5.94 0.02 -10.47
CA LEU A 25 -6.68 0.01 -9.20
C LEU A 25 -6.69 -1.40 -8.61
N GLY A 26 -6.43 -1.49 -7.31
CA GLY A 26 -6.57 -2.72 -6.54
C GLY A 26 -8.04 -3.03 -6.22
N GLY A 27 -8.85 -3.28 -7.24
CA GLY A 27 -10.31 -3.40 -7.11
C GLY A 27 -10.79 -4.70 -6.46
N VAL A 28 -9.94 -5.71 -6.33
CA VAL A 28 -10.30 -7.01 -5.73
C VAL A 28 -9.73 -7.20 -4.33
N ILE A 29 -9.13 -6.16 -3.77
CA ILE A 29 -8.65 -6.17 -2.39
C ILE A 29 -9.86 -6.03 -1.46
N THR A 30 -10.05 -7.03 -0.60
CA THR A 30 -11.18 -7.06 0.34
C THR A 30 -10.84 -6.45 1.69
N GLU A 31 -9.56 -6.46 2.06
CA GLU A 31 -9.09 -5.93 3.33
C GLU A 31 -7.67 -5.40 3.20
N MET A 32 -7.43 -4.22 3.75
CA MET A 32 -6.10 -3.63 3.85
C MET A 32 -6.01 -2.78 5.12
N THR A 33 -4.94 -2.95 5.86
CA THR A 33 -4.65 -2.18 7.07
C THR A 33 -3.32 -1.47 6.90
N GLU A 34 -3.25 -0.19 7.25
CA GLU A 34 -1.99 0.55 7.30
C GLU A 34 -1.43 0.48 8.72
N SER A 35 -0.26 -0.12 8.87
CA SER A 35 0.45 -0.23 10.15
C SER A 35 1.79 0.48 10.05
N THR A 36 2.05 1.38 10.99
CA THR A 36 3.27 2.19 10.98
C THR A 36 4.43 1.53 11.71
N ASN A 37 4.16 0.66 12.68
CA ASN A 37 5.16 -0.02 13.50
C ASN A 37 6.28 0.92 13.95
N PRO A 38 5.98 1.95 14.78
CA PRO A 38 6.94 2.98 15.13
C PRO A 38 8.12 2.39 15.89
N LYS A 39 9.31 2.85 15.55
CA LYS A 39 10.54 2.53 16.29
C LYS A 39 10.76 3.63 17.31
N GLU A 40 10.91 3.24 18.57
CA GLU A 40 11.03 4.17 19.67
C GLU A 40 12.32 3.93 20.46
N THR A 41 12.87 5.00 21.00
CA THR A 41 13.98 4.96 21.94
C THR A 41 13.58 5.67 23.22
N GLU A 42 13.96 5.10 24.37
CA GLU A 42 13.75 5.70 25.66
C GLU A 42 15.06 6.21 26.23
N LYS A 43 15.01 7.37 26.88
CA LYS A 43 16.16 7.95 27.56
C LYS A 43 15.69 8.62 28.83
N GLN A 44 16.42 8.39 29.91
CA GLN A 44 16.16 9.05 31.19
C GLN A 44 17.42 9.73 31.70
N TYR A 45 17.31 11.01 32.00
CA TYR A 45 18.37 11.76 32.62
C TYR A 45 18.33 11.63 34.14
N ILE A 46 19.46 11.78 34.80
CA ILE A 46 19.60 11.55 36.26
C ILE A 46 18.71 12.46 37.12
N HIS A 47 18.32 13.62 36.59
CA HIS A 47 17.46 14.58 37.30
C HIS A 47 15.96 14.35 37.04
N GLN A 48 15.61 13.38 36.19
CA GLN A 48 14.22 13.10 35.81
C GLN A 48 13.66 11.87 36.52
N LYS A 49 12.38 11.95 36.90
CA LYS A 49 11.68 10.82 37.53
C LYS A 49 11.12 9.84 36.50
N SER A 50 10.97 10.27 35.26
CA SER A 50 10.42 9.44 34.18
C SER A 50 11.29 9.53 32.94
N SER A 51 11.22 8.49 32.09
CA SER A 51 11.92 8.44 30.82
C SER A 51 11.24 9.34 29.77
N ILE A 52 12.02 9.75 28.78
CA ILE A 52 11.54 10.42 27.58
C ILE A 52 11.57 9.43 26.44
N THR A 53 10.43 9.22 25.80
CA THR A 53 10.28 8.37 24.62
C THR A 53 10.32 9.20 23.35
N LYS A 54 11.14 8.80 22.39
CA LYS A 54 11.21 9.43 21.06
C LYS A 54 10.99 8.40 19.97
N THR A 55 10.12 8.73 19.03
CA THR A 55 9.94 7.95 17.81
C THR A 55 11.07 8.28 16.83
N THR A 56 11.86 7.28 16.44
CA THR A 56 13.03 7.43 15.58
C THR A 56 12.77 7.02 14.13
N GLY A 57 11.67 6.36 13.86
CA GLY A 57 11.31 5.93 12.52
C GLY A 57 10.08 5.02 12.51
N TYR A 58 9.75 4.53 11.34
CA TYR A 58 8.61 3.65 11.12
C TYR A 58 9.03 2.44 10.29
N ALA A 59 8.35 1.32 10.49
CA ALA A 59 8.48 0.13 9.66
C ALA A 59 7.11 -0.15 9.03
N ASN A 60 6.82 0.54 7.93
CA ASN A 60 5.52 0.49 7.27
C ASN A 60 5.18 -0.93 6.82
N GLU A 61 3.97 -1.36 7.14
CA GLU A 61 3.43 -2.66 6.74
C GLU A 61 1.95 -2.53 6.43
N PHE A 62 1.53 -3.10 5.30
CA PHE A 62 0.14 -3.14 4.88
C PHE A 62 -0.31 -4.59 4.73
N PRO A 63 -0.85 -5.21 5.79
CA PRO A 63 -1.51 -6.51 5.65
C PRO A 63 -2.68 -6.41 4.68
N ILE A 64 -2.76 -7.33 3.73
CA ILE A 64 -3.80 -7.36 2.69
C ILE A 64 -4.45 -8.74 2.58
N THR A 65 -5.71 -8.73 2.18
CA THR A 65 -6.44 -9.89 1.69
C THR A 65 -7.08 -9.53 0.35
N MET A 66 -6.94 -10.38 -0.63
CA MET A 66 -7.38 -10.15 -2.00
C MET A 66 -8.10 -11.36 -2.55
N ASP A 67 -9.23 -11.13 -3.22
CA ASP A 67 -9.93 -12.20 -3.94
C ASP A 67 -9.15 -12.61 -5.18
N MET A 68 -9.16 -13.90 -5.49
CA MET A 68 -8.55 -14.45 -6.69
C MET A 68 -9.52 -14.26 -7.86
N VAL A 69 -9.26 -13.29 -8.72
CA VAL A 69 -10.09 -12.96 -9.88
C VAL A 69 -9.24 -13.00 -11.14
N LYS A 70 -9.53 -13.94 -12.04
CA LYS A 70 -8.85 -14.03 -13.33
C LYS A 70 -9.16 -12.78 -14.17
N GLY A 71 -8.14 -12.19 -14.75
CA GLY A 71 -8.25 -10.98 -15.56
C GLY A 71 -7.98 -9.67 -14.80
N ASP A 72 -7.95 -9.72 -13.47
CA ASP A 72 -7.52 -8.57 -12.67
C ASP A 72 -6.00 -8.48 -12.66
N LYS A 73 -5.47 -7.38 -13.17
CA LYS A 73 -4.02 -7.21 -13.36
C LYS A 73 -3.25 -7.16 -12.05
N VAL A 74 -3.81 -6.52 -11.02
CA VAL A 74 -3.16 -6.43 -9.70
C VAL A 74 -3.09 -7.80 -9.05
N PHE A 75 -4.20 -8.54 -9.05
CA PHE A 75 -4.22 -9.91 -8.56
C PHE A 75 -3.20 -10.80 -9.30
N GLU A 76 -3.21 -10.76 -10.62
CA GLU A 76 -2.32 -11.60 -11.44
C GLU A 76 -0.84 -11.29 -11.17
N ASN A 77 -0.49 -10.01 -10.98
CA ASN A 77 0.86 -9.61 -10.61
C ASN A 77 1.29 -10.17 -9.25
N PHE A 78 0.43 -10.03 -8.24
CA PHE A 78 0.73 -10.52 -6.88
C PHE A 78 0.77 -12.05 -6.83
N TYR A 79 -0.15 -12.71 -7.50
CA TYR A 79 -0.20 -14.15 -7.55
C TYR A 79 1.02 -14.75 -8.28
N LYS A 80 1.47 -14.11 -9.36
CA LYS A 80 2.68 -14.52 -10.08
C LYS A 80 3.91 -14.49 -9.18
N LYS A 81 4.06 -13.43 -8.38
CA LYS A 81 5.14 -13.31 -7.40
C LYS A 81 5.11 -14.47 -6.39
N PHE A 82 3.93 -14.83 -5.93
CA PHE A 82 3.74 -15.96 -5.02
C PHE A 82 3.98 -17.32 -5.72
N TYR A 83 3.35 -17.53 -6.87
CA TYR A 83 3.38 -18.81 -7.58
C TYR A 83 4.80 -19.18 -8.03
N GLU A 84 5.54 -18.21 -8.55
CA GLU A 84 6.91 -18.42 -9.03
C GLU A 84 7.97 -18.27 -7.93
N ARG A 85 7.58 -18.03 -6.68
CA ARG A 85 8.51 -17.81 -5.56
C ARG A 85 9.57 -16.76 -5.86
N LYS A 86 9.14 -15.61 -6.38
CA LYS A 86 10.03 -14.48 -6.67
C LYS A 86 10.77 -14.01 -5.41
N THR A 87 11.95 -13.45 -5.58
CA THR A 87 12.79 -12.93 -4.49
C THR A 87 13.40 -11.61 -4.88
N GLY A 88 13.92 -10.88 -3.88
CA GLY A 88 14.66 -9.64 -4.08
C GLY A 88 13.81 -8.54 -4.74
N ASN A 89 14.39 -7.85 -5.69
CA ASN A 89 13.76 -6.71 -6.36
C ASN A 89 12.53 -7.09 -7.21
N ASP A 90 12.38 -8.34 -7.57
CA ASP A 90 11.22 -8.83 -8.32
C ASP A 90 9.94 -8.77 -7.47
N LEU A 91 10.06 -8.62 -6.15
CA LEU A 91 8.94 -8.44 -5.24
C LEU A 91 8.56 -6.98 -5.00
N ASN A 92 9.34 -6.03 -5.49
CA ASN A 92 9.06 -4.62 -5.28
C ASN A 92 7.90 -4.15 -6.18
N ILE A 93 7.06 -3.29 -5.62
CA ILE A 93 5.95 -2.68 -6.33
C ILE A 93 5.74 -1.25 -5.85
N ASP A 94 5.41 -0.35 -6.77
CA ASP A 94 4.99 1.00 -6.43
C ASP A 94 3.51 1.00 -6.06
N HIS A 95 3.22 1.49 -4.87
CA HIS A 95 1.87 1.56 -4.31
C HIS A 95 1.48 3.02 -4.12
N TYR A 96 0.33 3.40 -4.67
CA TYR A 96 -0.21 4.75 -4.57
C TYR A 96 -1.47 4.72 -3.72
N ILE A 97 -1.47 5.49 -2.65
CA ILE A 97 -2.62 5.62 -1.75
C ILE A 97 -3.26 6.98 -2.01
N VAL A 98 -4.49 6.97 -2.51
CA VAL A 98 -5.20 8.16 -2.96
C VAL A 98 -6.35 8.48 -2.01
N ASN A 99 -6.31 9.67 -1.42
CA ASN A 99 -7.36 10.15 -0.52
C ASN A 99 -8.47 10.83 -1.33
N LEU A 100 -9.52 10.10 -1.67
CA LEU A 100 -10.61 10.63 -2.49
C LEU A 100 -11.44 11.71 -1.79
N TRP A 101 -11.31 11.85 -0.47
CA TRP A 101 -11.98 12.91 0.29
C TRP A 101 -11.18 14.24 0.30
N GLU A 102 -9.98 14.25 -0.25
CA GLU A 102 -9.12 15.44 -0.31
C GLU A 102 -8.84 15.83 -1.75
N SER A 103 -9.86 16.40 -2.41
CA SER A 103 -9.73 16.86 -3.80
C SER A 103 -8.88 18.12 -3.91
N GLU A 104 -8.13 18.21 -5.00
CA GLU A 104 -7.36 19.39 -5.38
C GLU A 104 -8.14 20.27 -6.37
N THR A 105 -7.54 21.39 -6.78
CA THR A 105 -8.17 22.35 -7.70
C THR A 105 -8.39 21.80 -9.11
N GLU A 106 -7.51 20.90 -9.56
CA GLU A 106 -7.68 20.23 -10.86
C GLU A 106 -8.72 19.11 -10.77
N ALA A 107 -9.47 18.93 -11.85
CA ALA A 107 -10.48 17.87 -11.93
C ALA A 107 -9.85 16.48 -11.78
N ASN A 108 -10.51 15.60 -11.05
CA ASN A 108 -10.08 14.21 -10.80
C ASN A 108 -8.70 14.08 -10.15
N THR A 109 -8.23 15.11 -9.48
CA THR A 109 -6.94 15.13 -8.80
C THR A 109 -7.14 15.20 -7.29
N TYR A 110 -6.44 14.34 -6.57
CA TYR A 110 -6.58 14.15 -5.11
C TYR A 110 -5.21 14.08 -4.47
N LYS A 111 -5.15 14.38 -3.17
CA LYS A 111 -3.94 14.14 -2.39
C LYS A 111 -3.61 12.66 -2.38
N ALA A 112 -2.34 12.35 -2.54
CA ALA A 112 -1.88 10.97 -2.59
C ALA A 112 -0.48 10.80 -2.02
N ARG A 113 -0.16 9.57 -1.71
CA ARG A 113 1.17 9.15 -1.27
C ARG A 113 1.64 8.00 -2.14
N LYS A 114 2.91 7.99 -2.46
CA LYS A 114 3.56 6.88 -3.16
C LYS A 114 4.55 6.20 -2.23
N ILE A 115 4.56 4.89 -2.22
CA ILE A 115 5.54 4.10 -1.49
C ILE A 115 5.95 2.89 -2.33
N THR A 116 7.26 2.61 -2.39
CA THR A 116 7.77 1.38 -3.02
C THR A 116 7.91 0.32 -1.94
N GLN A 117 7.21 -0.78 -2.10
CA GLN A 117 7.13 -1.82 -1.07
C GLN A 117 7.49 -3.19 -1.64
N THR A 118 7.86 -4.09 -0.73
CA THR A 118 8.07 -5.50 -1.04
C THR A 118 6.79 -6.28 -0.79
N VAL A 119 6.32 -6.99 -1.80
CA VAL A 119 5.13 -7.87 -1.72
C VAL A 119 5.52 -9.19 -1.06
N SER A 120 4.82 -9.56 0.00
CA SER A 120 5.02 -10.82 0.70
C SER A 120 3.68 -11.54 0.83
N ILE A 121 3.36 -12.39 -0.13
CA ILE A 121 2.16 -13.23 -0.08
C ILE A 121 2.49 -14.50 0.70
N THR A 122 1.76 -14.73 1.77
CA THR A 122 2.03 -15.82 2.72
C THR A 122 1.10 -17.00 2.54
N GLU A 123 -0.14 -16.77 2.11
CA GLU A 123 -1.16 -17.80 2.03
C GLU A 123 -2.02 -17.64 0.78
N CYS A 124 -2.45 -18.79 0.26
CA CYS A 124 -3.48 -18.89 -0.75
C CYS A 124 -4.51 -19.89 -0.20
N ASN A 125 -5.69 -19.44 0.16
CA ASN A 125 -6.66 -20.23 0.91
C ASN A 125 -8.09 -20.07 0.39
N GLY A 126 -8.96 -20.92 0.90
CA GLY A 126 -10.39 -20.91 0.63
C GLY A 126 -11.05 -22.17 1.14
N ALA A 127 -12.32 -22.07 1.55
CA ALA A 127 -13.14 -23.20 1.92
C ALA A 127 -13.91 -23.74 0.70
N ALA A 128 -14.39 -24.98 0.78
CA ALA A 128 -15.19 -25.57 -0.29
C ALA A 128 -16.46 -24.74 -0.53
N GLY A 129 -16.72 -24.41 -1.79
CA GLY A 129 -17.86 -23.58 -2.19
C GLY A 129 -17.64 -22.09 -2.07
N GLU A 130 -16.47 -21.65 -1.60
CA GLU A 130 -16.12 -20.23 -1.47
C GLU A 130 -15.08 -19.82 -2.50
N GLN A 131 -14.98 -18.50 -2.74
CA GLN A 131 -13.95 -17.92 -3.57
C GLN A 131 -12.58 -18.03 -2.89
N LYS A 132 -11.56 -18.43 -3.64
CA LYS A 132 -10.19 -18.44 -3.11
C LYS A 132 -9.68 -17.03 -2.92
N GLN A 133 -8.82 -16.86 -1.92
CA GLN A 133 -8.17 -15.60 -1.57
C GLN A 133 -6.68 -15.80 -1.41
N ILE A 134 -5.92 -14.71 -1.64
CA ILE A 134 -4.53 -14.61 -1.26
C ILE A 134 -4.40 -13.62 -0.11
N THR A 135 -3.51 -13.92 0.82
CA THR A 135 -3.26 -13.10 2.00
C THR A 135 -1.77 -12.87 2.15
N GLY A 136 -1.39 -11.67 2.53
CA GLY A 136 0.00 -11.31 2.75
C GLY A 136 0.15 -9.89 3.24
N SER A 137 1.31 -9.31 2.99
CA SER A 137 1.60 -7.93 3.37
C SER A 137 2.48 -7.24 2.35
N LEU A 138 2.37 -5.93 2.32
CA LEU A 138 3.29 -5.02 1.64
C LEU A 138 4.16 -4.37 2.71
N LYS A 139 5.47 -4.49 2.59
CA LYS A 139 6.41 -4.06 3.65
C LYS A 139 7.46 -3.09 3.14
N GLY A 140 7.83 -2.18 4.04
CA GLY A 140 8.96 -1.27 3.85
C GLY A 140 8.65 -0.03 3.04
N GLY A 141 9.70 0.70 2.70
CA GLY A 141 9.65 1.90 1.90
C GLY A 141 9.37 3.18 2.68
N ASP A 142 9.63 4.29 2.01
CA ASP A 142 9.33 5.64 2.49
C ASP A 142 8.30 6.30 1.59
N PHE A 143 7.47 7.15 2.19
CA PHE A 143 6.43 7.85 1.45
C PHE A 143 6.98 9.06 0.69
N VAL A 144 6.54 9.20 -0.55
CA VAL A 144 6.65 10.43 -1.34
C VAL A 144 5.24 11.02 -1.42
N TYR A 145 5.09 12.26 -0.99
CA TYR A 145 3.81 12.95 -0.96
C TYR A 145 3.57 13.71 -2.26
N GLY A 146 2.34 13.76 -2.69
CA GLY A 146 1.98 14.45 -3.93
C GLY A 146 0.49 14.39 -4.22
N THR A 147 0.17 14.44 -5.51
CA THR A 147 -1.19 14.37 -6.02
C THR A 147 -1.32 13.25 -7.04
N PHE A 148 -2.52 12.70 -7.17
CA PHE A 148 -2.82 11.64 -8.12
C PHE A 148 -4.05 12.00 -8.94
N ASN A 149 -3.92 11.93 -10.26
CA ASN A 149 -5.04 12.11 -11.18
C ASN A 149 -5.63 10.74 -11.52
N THR A 150 -6.87 10.50 -11.10
CA THR A 150 -7.53 9.20 -11.29
C THR A 150 -7.96 8.93 -12.72
N SER A 151 -8.11 9.98 -13.52
CA SER A 151 -8.48 9.86 -14.94
C SER A 151 -7.29 9.42 -15.80
N THR A 152 -6.13 10.07 -15.61
CA THR A 152 -4.89 9.74 -16.33
C THR A 152 -4.03 8.70 -15.63
N LYS A 153 -4.36 8.37 -14.38
CA LYS A 153 -3.58 7.46 -13.51
C LYS A 153 -2.12 7.91 -13.38
N THR A 154 -1.93 9.20 -13.09
CA THR A 154 -0.62 9.84 -13.00
C THR A 154 -0.40 10.42 -11.63
N PHE A 155 0.75 10.12 -11.02
CA PHE A 155 1.19 10.68 -9.75
C PHE A 155 2.17 11.83 -10.00
N THR A 156 1.94 12.97 -9.32
CA THR A 156 2.83 14.14 -9.37
C THR A 156 3.34 14.41 -7.96
N PRO A 157 4.64 14.22 -7.69
CA PRO A 157 5.18 14.51 -6.35
C PRO A 157 5.17 16.01 -6.05
N ASN A 158 5.05 16.34 -4.77
CA ASN A 158 5.21 17.72 -4.30
C ASN A 158 6.68 18.14 -4.45
N VAL A 159 6.87 19.36 -4.85
CA VAL A 159 8.22 19.95 -5.03
C VAL A 159 8.69 20.59 -3.74
#